data_0742e74ae0faf6bf5cf7579bdf852957
#
_entry.id   0742e74ae0faf6bf5cf7579bdf852957
#
_cell.length_a   1.000
_cell.length_b   1.000
_cell.length_c   1.000
_cell.angle_alpha   90.00
_cell.angle_beta   90.00
_cell.angle_gamma   90.00
#
_symmetry.space_group_name_H-M   'P 1'
#
loop_
_entity.id
_entity.type
_entity.pdbx_description
1 polymer ?
#
loop_
_entity_poly.entity_id
_entity_poly.type
_entity_poly.pdbx_seq_one_letter_code
_entity_poly.pdbx_strand_id
1 'polypeptide(L)'
;MGDVPPDMPVRQARPARSAPTHGREVRGKPARGRKPGGNPASTAPRGRDSRHFAALDLGTNNCRLLIARPQGDGFAVVDAFSRIVRLGEGLAKSGRLSDAAIDRTIVALKICAEKLKRRNVTLSRAVATEACRRAENGADFIARAYAETGILLDIISAEEEARLAVLGCHALIEPGDDPALVFDIGGGSTELVLVDTRGESPRVLDWHSTPWGVVSLTESAGHGPPGADGGVEGRAAAYARMRSLVSESMAGFAARLPRGIAVPRLLGTSGTVTTLASVHLGLSHYDRSQVDGLIVPAAAMRRISLDLASKDLNQRVQLPCIGTERADLVVAGCAILETILDLWPAERLGIADRGIREGILRRLMESSS
;
A
#
# COMPACT_ATOMS: atom_id res chain seq x y z
N MET A 1 -42.16 6.29 -43.33
CA MET A 1 -41.32 6.53 -44.51
C MET A 1 -39.97 6.81 -43.97
N GLY A 2 -39.17 5.88 -43.96
CA GLY A 2 -38.16 5.24 -44.76
C GLY A 2 -36.83 5.67 -44.19
N ASP A 3 -35.79 5.01 -43.98
CA ASP A 3 -35.26 3.78 -44.47
C ASP A 3 -34.24 3.21 -43.48
N VAL A 4 -34.21 1.91 -43.35
CA VAL A 4 -33.11 1.11 -42.71
C VAL A 4 -32.27 0.59 -43.90
N PRO A 5 -30.94 0.62 -43.81
CA PRO A 5 -30.08 -0.19 -44.67
C PRO A 5 -29.38 -1.34 -43.91
N PRO A 6 -28.86 -2.35 -44.62
CA PRO A 6 -28.98 -3.74 -44.25
C PRO A 6 -27.68 -4.38 -43.67
N ASP A 7 -27.88 -5.60 -43.17
CA ASP A 7 -26.93 -6.65 -42.78
C ASP A 7 -25.65 -6.73 -43.58
N MET A 8 -24.56 -7.04 -42.85
CA MET A 8 -23.34 -7.64 -43.40
C MET A 8 -22.90 -8.85 -42.55
N PRO A 9 -22.43 -9.95 -43.20
CA PRO A 9 -22.45 -11.29 -42.62
C PRO A 9 -21.20 -11.66 -41.79
N VAL A 10 -21.48 -12.53 -40.84
CA VAL A 10 -20.54 -13.31 -40.04
C VAL A 10 -19.70 -14.24 -40.91
N ARG A 11 -18.35 -14.18 -40.84
CA ARG A 11 -17.44 -15.20 -41.35
C ARG A 11 -17.02 -16.16 -40.23
N GLN A 12 -17.49 -17.38 -40.35
CA GLN A 12 -17.00 -18.56 -39.62
C GLN A 12 -15.66 -19.00 -40.16
N ALA A 13 -14.67 -19.28 -39.30
CA ALA A 13 -13.46 -20.01 -39.66
C ALA A 13 -13.58 -21.45 -39.17
N ARG A 14 -13.28 -22.37 -40.04
CA ARG A 14 -13.28 -23.83 -39.86
C ARG A 14 -11.85 -24.36 -39.61
N PRO A 15 -11.69 -25.58 -39.03
CA PRO A 15 -10.49 -26.05 -38.36
C PRO A 15 -9.52 -26.78 -39.31
N ALA A 16 -8.24 -26.82 -38.94
CA ALA A 16 -7.18 -27.55 -39.64
C ALA A 16 -7.02 -28.97 -39.08
N ARG A 17 -6.74 -29.87 -40.03
CA ARG A 17 -6.73 -31.35 -39.91
C ARG A 17 -5.39 -31.90 -39.40
N SER A 18 -5.50 -33.07 -38.79
CA SER A 18 -4.49 -33.97 -38.25
C SER A 18 -3.71 -34.81 -39.32
N ALA A 19 -2.44 -35.12 -38.93
CA ALA A 19 -1.64 -36.37 -39.09
C ALA A 19 -1.18 -36.78 -40.54
N PRO A 20 -0.17 -37.67 -40.74
CA PRO A 20 0.13 -38.88 -39.96
C PRO A 20 1.59 -39.27 -39.74
N THR A 21 1.76 -40.25 -38.88
CA THR A 21 2.86 -41.13 -38.54
C THR A 21 3.61 -41.82 -39.71
N HIS A 22 4.94 -42.07 -39.52
CA HIS A 22 5.56 -43.35 -39.86
C HIS A 22 6.88 -43.55 -39.09
N GLY A 23 6.99 -44.74 -38.50
CA GLY A 23 8.12 -45.23 -37.75
C GLY A 23 9.19 -45.94 -38.56
N ARG A 24 10.33 -46.19 -37.94
CA ARG A 24 11.16 -47.39 -38.23
C ARG A 24 12.12 -47.67 -37.08
N GLU A 25 12.01 -48.89 -36.55
CA GLU A 25 12.96 -49.53 -35.64
C GLU A 25 14.30 -49.82 -36.33
N VAL A 26 15.40 -49.76 -35.61
CA VAL A 26 16.57 -50.64 -35.79
C VAL A 26 17.24 -50.89 -34.46
N ARG A 27 17.40 -52.17 -34.17
CA ARG A 27 18.07 -52.81 -33.01
C ARG A 27 19.60 -52.67 -33.07
N GLY A 28 20.22 -52.67 -31.88
CA GLY A 28 21.64 -52.95 -31.74
C GLY A 28 22.10 -52.85 -30.29
N LYS A 29 22.32 -53.95 -29.59
CA LYS A 29 23.07 -54.15 -28.33
C LYS A 29 24.37 -54.95 -28.66
N PRO A 30 25.36 -55.16 -27.73
CA PRO A 30 25.80 -54.40 -26.53
C PRO A 30 27.35 -54.30 -26.46
N ALA A 31 27.90 -53.47 -25.57
CA ALA A 31 29.25 -53.76 -25.00
C ALA A 31 29.40 -53.12 -23.61
N ARG A 32 29.97 -53.92 -22.69
CA ARG A 32 30.26 -53.66 -21.28
C ARG A 32 31.47 -52.76 -21.09
N GLY A 33 31.42 -51.85 -20.11
CA GLY A 33 32.59 -51.19 -19.52
C GLY A 33 32.27 -50.69 -18.10
N ARG A 34 33.05 -51.17 -17.17
CA ARG A 34 32.90 -51.04 -15.68
C ARG A 34 33.58 -49.77 -15.17
N LYS A 35 32.85 -49.00 -14.33
CA LYS A 35 33.15 -48.27 -13.03
C LYS A 35 34.57 -47.67 -12.80
N PRO A 36 34.73 -46.63 -11.91
CA PRO A 36 33.94 -46.30 -10.70
C PRO A 36 33.72 -44.79 -10.43
N GLY A 37 32.71 -44.54 -9.63
CA GLY A 37 32.79 -43.75 -8.41
C GLY A 37 32.88 -42.22 -8.48
N GLY A 38 31.82 -41.59 -8.22
CA GLY A 38 31.75 -40.22 -7.84
C GLY A 38 30.27 -39.86 -7.67
N ASN A 39 29.78 -40.07 -6.49
CA ASN A 39 28.45 -39.64 -6.11
C ASN A 39 28.48 -38.11 -5.98
N PRO A 40 27.90 -37.30 -6.88
CA PRO A 40 27.64 -35.91 -6.56
C PRO A 40 26.56 -35.93 -5.51
N ALA A 41 26.89 -35.40 -4.34
CA ALA A 41 25.95 -35.15 -3.29
C ALA A 41 24.67 -34.53 -3.90
N SER A 42 23.60 -35.32 -3.87
CA SER A 42 22.25 -34.83 -4.15
C SER A 42 21.99 -33.69 -3.18
N THR A 43 22.10 -32.46 -3.68
CA THR A 43 21.47 -31.32 -3.04
C THR A 43 19.98 -31.55 -3.19
N ALA A 44 19.41 -32.29 -2.23
CA ALA A 44 17.96 -32.35 -2.07
C ALA A 44 17.44 -30.89 -2.09
N PRO A 45 16.38 -30.56 -2.84
CA PRO A 45 15.81 -29.24 -2.79
C PRO A 45 15.46 -28.98 -1.31
N ARG A 46 16.02 -27.91 -0.73
CA ARG A 46 15.67 -27.46 0.63
C ARG A 46 14.15 -27.50 0.70
N GLY A 47 13.60 -28.33 1.60
CA GLY A 47 12.17 -28.55 1.73
C GLY A 47 11.47 -27.19 1.74
N ARG A 48 10.43 -27.04 0.93
CA ARG A 48 9.62 -25.80 0.91
C ARG A 48 9.17 -25.55 2.33
N ASP A 49 9.64 -24.45 2.93
CA ASP A 49 9.14 -24.02 4.23
C ASP A 49 7.63 -23.80 4.09
N SER A 50 6.86 -24.68 4.71
CA SER A 50 5.39 -24.66 4.63
C SER A 50 4.77 -23.77 5.70
N ARG A 51 5.58 -23.11 6.55
CA ARG A 51 5.08 -22.22 7.60
C ARG A 51 4.39 -21.03 6.98
N HIS A 52 3.28 -20.63 7.59
CA HIS A 52 2.57 -19.41 7.24
C HIS A 52 2.87 -18.33 8.27
N PHE A 53 3.20 -17.16 7.77
CA PHE A 53 3.46 -15.94 8.54
C PHE A 53 2.37 -14.92 8.26
N ALA A 54 2.03 -14.10 9.25
CA ALA A 54 1.03 -13.07 9.06
C ALA A 54 1.45 -11.72 9.62
N ALA A 55 1.07 -10.67 8.90
CA ALA A 55 1.18 -9.28 9.33
C ALA A 55 -0.20 -8.64 9.34
N LEU A 56 -0.62 -8.11 10.49
CA LEU A 56 -1.81 -7.31 10.63
C LEU A 56 -1.41 -5.87 10.92
N ASP A 57 -1.96 -4.95 10.16
CA ASP A 57 -1.77 -3.51 10.28
C ASP A 57 -3.13 -2.86 10.55
N LEU A 58 -3.28 -2.28 11.74
CA LEU A 58 -4.45 -1.51 12.14
C LEU A 58 -4.11 -0.03 12.15
N GLY A 59 -4.39 0.61 11.02
CA GLY A 59 -4.23 2.05 10.84
C GLY A 59 -5.45 2.85 11.30
N THR A 60 -5.35 4.16 11.17
CA THR A 60 -6.42 5.10 11.49
C THR A 60 -7.68 4.89 10.65
N ASN A 61 -7.53 4.48 9.39
CA ASN A 61 -8.66 4.28 8.46
C ASN A 61 -8.94 2.81 8.14
N ASN A 62 -7.91 1.97 8.08
CA ASN A 62 -8.00 0.60 7.56
C ASN A 62 -7.51 -0.43 8.55
N CYS A 63 -8.15 -1.62 8.55
CA CYS A 63 -7.64 -2.85 9.11
C CYS A 63 -7.20 -3.77 7.96
N ARG A 64 -5.91 -4.14 7.92
CA ARG A 64 -5.32 -4.91 6.83
C ARG A 64 -4.57 -6.12 7.37
N LEU A 65 -4.80 -7.30 6.78
CA LEU A 65 -4.07 -8.53 7.08
C LEU A 65 -3.42 -9.07 5.81
N LEU A 66 -2.18 -9.54 5.93
CA LEU A 66 -1.47 -10.25 4.88
C LEU A 66 -0.90 -11.55 5.45
N ILE A 67 -1.24 -12.68 4.84
CA ILE A 67 -0.72 -14.00 5.19
C ILE A 67 0.14 -14.49 4.03
N ALA A 68 1.36 -14.91 4.31
CA ALA A 68 2.33 -15.32 3.30
C ALA A 68 3.16 -16.52 3.77
N ARG A 69 3.82 -17.18 2.83
CA ARG A 69 4.83 -18.22 3.08
C ARG A 69 6.14 -17.87 2.38
N PRO A 70 7.30 -18.27 2.91
CA PRO A 70 8.57 -18.04 2.23
C PRO A 70 8.59 -18.65 0.83
N GLN A 71 9.17 -17.91 -0.12
CA GLN A 71 9.37 -18.38 -1.49
C GLN A 71 10.59 -17.70 -2.12
N GLY A 72 11.68 -18.46 -2.36
CA GLY A 72 12.96 -17.90 -2.81
C GLY A 72 13.47 -16.86 -1.80
N ASP A 73 13.96 -15.75 -2.30
CA ASP A 73 14.44 -14.62 -1.47
C ASP A 73 13.32 -13.69 -0.97
N GLY A 74 12.06 -14.07 -1.21
CA GLY A 74 10.90 -13.31 -0.82
C GLY A 74 9.81 -14.17 -0.23
N PHE A 75 8.56 -13.85 -0.53
CA PHE A 75 7.40 -14.62 -0.06
C PHE A 75 6.27 -14.64 -1.10
N ALA A 76 5.43 -15.66 -1.01
CA ALA A 76 4.18 -15.76 -1.75
C ALA A 76 3.00 -15.46 -0.84
N VAL A 77 2.08 -14.61 -1.31
CA VAL A 77 0.84 -14.31 -0.61
C VAL A 77 -0.08 -15.54 -0.63
N VAL A 78 -0.59 -15.93 0.53
CA VAL A 78 -1.51 -17.05 0.74
C VAL A 78 -2.94 -16.57 0.91
N ASP A 79 -3.11 -15.47 1.66
CA ASP A 79 -4.43 -14.83 1.90
C ASP A 79 -4.23 -13.37 2.27
N ALA A 80 -5.24 -12.56 2.02
CA ALA A 80 -5.25 -11.15 2.39
C ALA A 80 -6.64 -10.72 2.86
N PHE A 81 -6.68 -9.65 3.64
CA PHE A 81 -7.91 -8.97 4.04
C PHE A 81 -7.66 -7.47 4.15
N SER A 82 -8.63 -6.69 3.72
CA SER A 82 -8.61 -5.23 3.91
C SER A 82 -10.03 -4.75 4.13
N ARG A 83 -10.22 -3.91 5.14
CA ARG A 83 -11.50 -3.27 5.43
C ARG A 83 -11.27 -1.86 5.95
N ILE A 84 -12.05 -0.92 5.44
CA ILE A 84 -12.14 0.43 5.99
C ILE A 84 -12.95 0.34 7.28
N VAL A 85 -12.32 0.69 8.40
CA VAL A 85 -12.91 0.66 9.75
C VAL A 85 -13.10 2.05 10.33
N ARG A 86 -12.39 3.08 9.77
CA ARG A 86 -12.43 4.47 10.23
C ARG A 86 -12.25 4.57 11.76
N LEU A 87 -11.23 3.86 12.29
CA LEU A 87 -10.97 3.82 13.73
C LEU A 87 -10.71 5.21 14.32
N GLY A 88 -10.01 6.06 13.57
CA GLY A 88 -9.68 7.42 14.00
C GLY A 88 -10.74 8.48 13.68
N GLU A 89 -11.94 8.08 13.25
CA GLU A 89 -13.03 9.02 12.98
C GLU A 89 -13.41 9.82 14.24
N GLY A 90 -13.35 11.16 14.15
CA GLY A 90 -13.64 12.05 15.27
C GLY A 90 -12.52 12.20 16.30
N LEU A 91 -11.42 11.46 16.17
CA LEU A 91 -10.32 11.47 17.14
C LEU A 91 -9.65 12.85 17.26
N ALA A 92 -9.49 13.57 16.14
CA ALA A 92 -8.87 14.89 16.13
C ALA A 92 -9.60 15.91 17.03
N LYS A 93 -10.91 15.75 17.20
CA LYS A 93 -11.76 16.64 18.01
C LYS A 93 -11.96 16.14 19.44
N SER A 94 -12.13 14.82 19.60
CA SER A 94 -12.52 14.21 20.89
C SER A 94 -11.33 13.76 21.74
N GLY A 95 -10.16 13.51 21.13
CA GLY A 95 -9.03 12.84 21.78
C GLY A 95 -9.25 11.35 22.04
N ARG A 96 -10.40 10.78 21.64
CA ARG A 96 -10.82 9.41 21.97
C ARG A 96 -11.37 8.67 20.75
N LEU A 97 -11.15 7.37 20.71
CA LEU A 97 -11.82 6.46 19.77
C LEU A 97 -13.29 6.35 20.15
N SER A 98 -14.20 6.51 19.19
CA SER A 98 -15.63 6.35 19.44
C SER A 98 -16.01 4.87 19.57
N ASP A 99 -17.02 4.55 20.37
CA ASP A 99 -17.50 3.18 20.56
C ASP A 99 -17.94 2.55 19.23
N ALA A 100 -18.59 3.31 18.36
CA ALA A 100 -18.99 2.84 17.03
C ALA A 100 -17.78 2.47 16.14
N ALA A 101 -16.68 3.22 16.20
CA ALA A 101 -15.46 2.92 15.47
C ALA A 101 -14.73 1.69 16.04
N ILE A 102 -14.72 1.58 17.37
CA ILE A 102 -14.21 0.40 18.09
C ILE A 102 -14.99 -0.84 17.66
N ASP A 103 -16.32 -0.81 17.72
CA ASP A 103 -17.18 -1.95 17.36
C ASP A 103 -16.97 -2.40 15.90
N ARG A 104 -16.92 -1.45 14.95
CA ARG A 104 -16.58 -1.75 13.54
C ARG A 104 -15.22 -2.44 13.41
N THR A 105 -14.24 -1.99 14.18
CA THR A 105 -12.89 -2.52 14.16
C THR A 105 -12.82 -3.92 14.75
N ILE A 106 -13.50 -4.18 15.87
CA ILE A 106 -13.60 -5.51 16.49
C ILE A 106 -14.20 -6.52 15.50
N VAL A 107 -15.24 -6.15 14.75
CA VAL A 107 -15.82 -7.02 13.70
C VAL A 107 -14.77 -7.37 12.63
N ALA A 108 -13.96 -6.42 12.21
CA ALA A 108 -12.87 -6.69 11.26
C ALA A 108 -11.78 -7.59 11.85
N LEU A 109 -11.39 -7.37 13.10
CA LEU A 109 -10.40 -8.18 13.80
C LEU A 109 -10.89 -9.63 14.03
N LYS A 110 -12.17 -9.87 14.30
CA LYS A 110 -12.76 -11.22 14.38
C LYS A 110 -12.56 -11.99 13.05
N ILE A 111 -12.77 -11.34 11.91
CA ILE A 111 -12.52 -11.96 10.59
C ILE A 111 -11.02 -12.26 10.41
N CYS A 112 -10.14 -11.35 10.85
CA CYS A 112 -8.70 -11.60 10.82
C CYS A 112 -8.32 -12.81 11.67
N ALA A 113 -8.83 -12.94 12.89
CA ALA A 113 -8.59 -14.07 13.79
C ALA A 113 -9.02 -15.41 13.15
N GLU A 114 -10.19 -15.46 12.53
CA GLU A 114 -10.67 -16.63 11.79
C GLU A 114 -9.75 -17.00 10.62
N LYS A 115 -9.26 -16.00 9.87
CA LYS A 115 -8.32 -16.23 8.76
C LYS A 115 -6.98 -16.78 9.28
N LEU A 116 -6.43 -16.21 10.35
CA LEU A 116 -5.20 -16.69 10.99
C LEU A 116 -5.32 -18.16 11.40
N LYS A 117 -6.44 -18.52 12.05
CA LYS A 117 -6.72 -19.89 12.46
C LYS A 117 -6.89 -20.82 11.25
N ARG A 118 -7.72 -20.45 10.28
CA ARG A 118 -8.01 -21.26 9.09
C ARG A 118 -6.75 -21.54 8.25
N ARG A 119 -5.81 -20.60 8.19
CA ARG A 119 -4.55 -20.72 7.45
C ARG A 119 -3.43 -21.36 8.25
N ASN A 120 -3.68 -21.79 9.48
CA ASN A 120 -2.68 -22.36 10.37
C ASN A 120 -1.42 -21.50 10.45
N VAL A 121 -1.59 -20.20 10.73
CA VAL A 121 -0.48 -19.26 10.81
C VAL A 121 0.44 -19.64 11.96
N THR A 122 1.72 -19.81 11.68
CA THR A 122 2.73 -20.24 12.65
C THR A 122 3.21 -19.08 13.51
N LEU A 123 3.43 -17.93 12.87
CA LEU A 123 3.91 -16.72 13.55
C LEU A 123 3.22 -15.50 12.94
N SER A 124 2.75 -14.61 13.80
CA SER A 124 2.11 -13.37 13.38
C SER A 124 2.56 -12.19 14.21
N ARG A 125 2.58 -11.01 13.61
CA ARG A 125 2.67 -9.74 14.32
C ARG A 125 1.51 -8.86 13.90
N ALA A 126 0.81 -8.32 14.87
CA ALA A 126 -0.28 -7.38 14.68
C ALA A 126 0.11 -6.03 15.31
N VAL A 127 0.09 -4.98 14.51
CA VAL A 127 0.45 -3.64 14.95
C VAL A 127 -0.75 -2.70 14.87
N ALA A 128 -0.78 -1.72 15.78
CA ALA A 128 -1.68 -0.58 15.76
C ALA A 128 -0.86 0.70 15.69
N THR A 129 -1.33 1.69 14.92
CA THR A 129 -0.55 2.88 14.62
C THR A 129 -1.18 4.16 15.20
N GLU A 130 -1.15 5.27 14.50
CA GLU A 130 -1.43 6.63 14.96
C GLU A 130 -2.76 6.77 15.74
N ALA A 131 -3.87 6.16 15.29
CA ALA A 131 -5.15 6.31 16.00
C ALA A 131 -5.09 5.75 17.43
N CYS A 132 -4.48 4.57 17.62
CA CYS A 132 -4.32 3.97 18.94
C CYS A 132 -3.26 4.69 19.78
N ARG A 133 -2.21 5.19 19.14
CA ARG A 133 -1.12 5.93 19.78
C ARG A 133 -1.58 7.26 20.35
N ARG A 134 -2.50 7.96 19.66
CA ARG A 134 -3.02 9.27 20.08
C ARG A 134 -4.22 9.21 21.03
N ALA A 135 -5.01 8.16 20.94
CA ALA A 135 -6.25 8.10 21.68
C ALA A 135 -6.03 7.86 23.17
N GLU A 136 -6.70 8.65 24.05
CA GLU A 136 -6.70 8.45 25.49
C GLU A 136 -7.18 7.04 25.88
N ASN A 137 -8.15 6.47 25.16
CA ASN A 137 -8.68 5.12 25.37
C ASN A 137 -8.04 4.06 24.45
N GLY A 138 -6.88 4.34 23.88
CA GLY A 138 -6.18 3.40 22.99
C GLY A 138 -5.83 2.09 23.71
N ALA A 139 -5.33 2.16 24.93
CA ALA A 139 -4.99 0.96 25.72
C ALA A 139 -6.25 0.12 26.06
N ASP A 140 -7.36 0.75 26.42
CA ASP A 140 -8.63 0.06 26.69
C ASP A 140 -9.15 -0.67 25.45
N PHE A 141 -9.04 -0.02 24.28
CA PHE A 141 -9.37 -0.65 23.01
C PHE A 141 -8.49 -1.88 22.73
N ILE A 142 -7.16 -1.80 22.93
CA ILE A 142 -6.26 -2.95 22.76
C ILE A 142 -6.65 -4.10 23.67
N ALA A 143 -6.94 -3.82 24.95
CA ALA A 143 -7.38 -4.84 25.91
C ALA A 143 -8.69 -5.51 25.47
N ARG A 144 -9.66 -4.73 25.01
CA ARG A 144 -10.94 -5.23 24.47
C ARG A 144 -10.73 -6.06 23.20
N ALA A 145 -9.87 -5.59 22.28
CA ALA A 145 -9.54 -6.31 21.05
C ALA A 145 -8.97 -7.69 21.37
N TYR A 146 -8.03 -7.77 22.30
CA TYR A 146 -7.46 -9.05 22.74
C TYR A 146 -8.51 -9.96 23.39
N ALA A 147 -9.31 -9.44 24.29
CA ALA A 147 -10.34 -10.22 24.98
C ALA A 147 -11.38 -10.83 24.02
N GLU A 148 -11.77 -10.09 22.98
CA GLU A 148 -12.81 -10.53 22.04
C GLU A 148 -12.29 -11.33 20.84
N THR A 149 -11.00 -11.23 20.49
CA THR A 149 -10.46 -11.80 19.25
C THR A 149 -9.23 -12.69 19.44
N GLY A 150 -8.56 -12.60 20.57
CA GLY A 150 -7.26 -13.24 20.83
C GLY A 150 -6.09 -12.59 20.07
N ILE A 151 -6.31 -11.50 19.33
CA ILE A 151 -5.25 -10.78 18.61
C ILE A 151 -4.62 -9.76 19.55
N LEU A 152 -3.34 -9.96 19.86
CA LEU A 152 -2.54 -8.99 20.60
C LEU A 152 -2.02 -7.93 19.63
N LEU A 153 -2.56 -6.71 19.71
CA LEU A 153 -2.11 -5.56 18.94
C LEU A 153 -0.98 -4.84 19.71
N ASP A 154 0.13 -4.60 19.03
CA ASP A 154 1.28 -3.85 19.52
C ASP A 154 1.20 -2.40 19.00
N ILE A 155 1.08 -1.42 19.89
CA ILE A 155 1.08 0.00 19.50
C ILE A 155 2.52 0.42 19.21
N ILE A 156 2.86 0.51 17.92
CA ILE A 156 4.22 0.85 17.49
C ILE A 156 4.46 2.36 17.47
N SER A 157 5.71 2.76 17.67
CA SER A 157 6.13 4.16 17.50
C SER A 157 6.08 4.59 16.04
N ALA A 158 6.00 5.91 15.78
CA ALA A 158 6.07 6.45 14.43
C ALA A 158 7.41 6.12 13.73
N GLU A 159 8.51 6.04 14.50
CA GLU A 159 9.82 5.61 13.98
C GLU A 159 9.79 4.16 13.51
N GLU A 160 9.19 3.26 14.27
CA GLU A 160 9.08 1.86 13.87
C GLU A 160 8.14 1.70 12.66
N GLU A 161 7.04 2.44 12.64
CA GLU A 161 6.11 2.50 11.52
C GLU A 161 6.84 2.89 10.22
N ALA A 162 7.62 3.98 10.26
CA ALA A 162 8.44 4.45 9.15
C ALA A 162 9.49 3.41 8.68
N ARG A 163 10.18 2.78 9.62
CA ARG A 163 11.17 1.71 9.31
C ARG A 163 10.53 0.50 8.66
N LEU A 164 9.37 0.07 9.15
CA LEU A 164 8.64 -1.07 8.57
C LEU A 164 8.12 -0.75 7.16
N ALA A 165 7.63 0.47 6.92
CA ALA A 165 7.20 0.91 5.61
C ALA A 165 8.36 0.85 4.60
N VAL A 166 9.54 1.41 4.94
CA VAL A 166 10.73 1.34 4.10
C VAL A 166 11.14 -0.11 3.83
N LEU A 167 11.23 -0.95 4.86
CA LEU A 167 11.60 -2.36 4.71
C LEU A 167 10.66 -3.10 3.76
N GLY A 168 9.36 -2.72 3.75
CA GLY A 168 8.36 -3.31 2.87
C GLY A 168 8.47 -2.90 1.41
N CYS A 169 8.91 -1.68 1.12
CA CYS A 169 8.84 -1.11 -0.23
C CYS A 169 10.21 -0.75 -0.85
N HIS A 170 11.33 -0.80 -0.11
CA HIS A 170 12.63 -0.32 -0.60
C HIS A 170 13.09 -0.92 -1.93
N ALA A 171 12.71 -2.16 -2.22
CA ALA A 171 13.06 -2.82 -3.48
C ALA A 171 12.44 -2.15 -4.73
N LEU A 172 11.50 -1.20 -4.53
CA LEU A 172 10.88 -0.40 -5.58
C LEU A 172 11.48 1.00 -5.70
N ILE A 173 12.48 1.34 -4.89
CA ILE A 173 13.18 2.63 -5.02
C ILE A 173 14.00 2.57 -6.31
N GLU A 174 13.89 3.61 -7.15
CA GLU A 174 14.69 3.69 -8.38
C GLU A 174 16.20 3.67 -8.05
N PRO A 175 17.01 2.94 -8.82
CA PRO A 175 18.46 2.93 -8.64
C PRO A 175 19.07 4.34 -8.74
N GLY A 176 20.14 4.62 -8.00
CA GLY A 176 20.86 5.88 -8.03
C GLY A 176 21.73 6.07 -6.76
N ASP A 177 22.66 7.01 -6.83
CA ASP A 177 23.62 7.25 -5.76
C ASP A 177 23.14 8.25 -4.69
N ASP A 178 22.21 9.14 -5.06
CA ASP A 178 21.61 10.10 -4.14
C ASP A 178 20.63 9.40 -3.18
N PRO A 179 20.39 9.94 -1.98
CA PRO A 179 19.36 9.46 -1.10
C PRO A 179 17.97 9.49 -1.75
N ALA A 180 17.11 8.55 -1.38
CA ALA A 180 15.72 8.52 -1.78
C ALA A 180 14.81 8.99 -0.65
N LEU A 181 13.72 9.67 -0.97
CA LEU A 181 12.66 10.00 -0.02
C LEU A 181 11.50 9.03 -0.20
N VAL A 182 11.28 8.19 0.81
CA VAL A 182 10.10 7.33 0.91
C VAL A 182 9.06 8.06 1.75
N PHE A 183 7.81 8.06 1.30
CA PHE A 183 6.72 8.64 2.08
C PHE A 183 5.49 7.71 2.10
N ASP A 184 4.85 7.62 3.28
CA ASP A 184 3.63 6.88 3.52
C ASP A 184 2.51 7.84 3.94
N ILE A 185 1.51 8.02 3.07
CA ILE A 185 0.34 8.87 3.37
C ILE A 185 -0.72 8.01 4.04
N GLY A 186 -0.67 7.96 5.36
CA GLY A 186 -1.61 7.21 6.19
C GLY A 186 -2.95 7.90 6.42
N GLY A 187 -3.75 7.32 7.33
CA GLY A 187 -5.04 7.91 7.73
C GLY A 187 -4.88 9.05 8.74
N GLY A 188 -4.03 8.88 9.74
CA GLY A 188 -3.83 9.82 10.85
C GLY A 188 -2.56 10.63 10.77
N SER A 189 -1.53 10.09 10.12
CA SER A 189 -0.21 10.67 9.97
C SER A 189 0.34 10.47 8.55
N THR A 190 1.45 11.13 8.24
CA THR A 190 2.27 10.88 7.05
C THR A 190 3.72 10.76 7.50
N GLU A 191 4.33 9.63 7.19
CA GLU A 191 5.73 9.35 7.46
C GLU A 191 6.58 9.75 6.24
N LEU A 192 7.69 10.45 6.50
CA LEU A 192 8.71 10.84 5.53
C LEU A 192 10.03 10.22 5.97
N VAL A 193 10.69 9.49 5.11
CA VAL A 193 11.93 8.77 5.43
C VAL A 193 12.97 9.01 4.36
N LEU A 194 14.09 9.66 4.74
CA LEU A 194 15.25 9.78 3.88
C LEU A 194 16.11 8.53 4.00
N VAL A 195 16.40 7.88 2.86
CA VAL A 195 17.01 6.56 2.81
C VAL A 195 18.25 6.59 1.91
N ASP A 196 19.37 6.07 2.43
CA ASP A 196 20.55 5.70 1.63
C ASP A 196 20.35 4.28 1.07
N THR A 197 20.44 4.15 -0.24
CA THR A 197 20.21 2.89 -0.96
C THR A 197 21.47 2.29 -1.58
N ARG A 198 22.67 2.80 -1.26
CA ARG A 198 23.95 2.35 -1.83
C ARG A 198 24.44 1.01 -1.26
N GLY A 199 23.89 0.54 -0.15
CA GLY A 199 24.23 -0.74 0.47
C GLY A 199 23.26 -1.86 0.07
N GLU A 200 23.55 -3.08 0.53
CA GLU A 200 22.66 -4.26 0.33
C GLU A 200 21.29 -4.06 1.00
N SER A 201 21.23 -3.28 2.06
CA SER A 201 20.00 -2.96 2.78
C SER A 201 19.84 -1.45 2.90
N PRO A 202 18.60 -0.92 2.82
CA PRO A 202 18.36 0.51 2.95
C PRO A 202 18.71 1.00 4.36
N ARG A 203 19.44 2.11 4.44
CA ARG A 203 19.78 2.76 5.69
C ARG A 203 18.97 4.04 5.85
N VAL A 204 18.18 4.12 6.92
CA VAL A 204 17.47 5.36 7.27
C VAL A 204 18.48 6.42 7.70
N LEU A 205 18.50 7.56 7.01
CA LEU A 205 19.35 8.72 7.30
C LEU A 205 18.65 9.71 8.23
N ASP A 206 17.39 10.03 7.95
CA ASP A 206 16.54 10.89 8.77
C ASP A 206 15.07 10.49 8.53
N TRP A 207 14.20 10.83 9.46
CA TRP A 207 12.77 10.55 9.32
C TRP A 207 11.94 11.64 10.02
N HIS A 208 10.69 11.74 9.61
CA HIS A 208 9.71 12.62 10.20
C HIS A 208 8.31 12.02 10.09
N SER A 209 7.50 12.21 11.13
CA SER A 209 6.07 11.92 11.08
C SER A 209 5.30 13.20 11.30
N THR A 210 4.45 13.58 10.34
CA THR A 210 3.55 14.72 10.50
C THR A 210 2.20 14.22 11.02
N PRO A 211 1.48 14.98 11.88
CA PRO A 211 0.17 14.60 12.41
C PRO A 211 -0.96 14.73 11.36
N TRP A 212 -0.60 14.79 10.09
CA TRP A 212 -1.52 14.93 8.97
C TRP A 212 -1.54 13.66 8.11
N GLY A 213 -2.60 12.89 8.22
CA GLY A 213 -3.01 11.87 7.29
C GLY A 213 -4.35 12.26 6.64
N VAL A 214 -4.90 11.39 5.78
CA VAL A 214 -6.12 11.76 5.02
C VAL A 214 -7.34 11.97 5.92
N VAL A 215 -7.46 11.27 7.04
CA VAL A 215 -8.58 11.45 8.00
C VAL A 215 -8.37 12.70 8.82
N SER A 216 -7.23 12.82 9.52
CA SER A 216 -6.95 13.95 10.42
C SER A 216 -6.97 15.29 9.68
N LEU A 217 -6.44 15.36 8.46
CA LEU A 217 -6.42 16.58 7.66
C LEU A 217 -7.82 16.93 7.13
N THR A 218 -8.62 15.94 6.69
CA THR A 218 -10.01 16.17 6.27
C THR A 218 -10.85 16.71 7.42
N GLU A 219 -10.70 16.15 8.63
CA GLU A 219 -11.45 16.60 9.81
C GLU A 219 -11.06 17.99 10.30
N SER A 220 -9.79 18.38 10.10
CA SER A 220 -9.26 19.66 10.59
C SER A 220 -9.47 20.81 9.61
N ALA A 221 -9.34 20.58 8.32
CA ALA A 221 -9.36 21.64 7.30
C ALA A 221 -10.24 21.32 6.08
N GLY A 222 -10.92 20.17 6.08
CA GLY A 222 -11.74 19.69 5.00
C GLY A 222 -13.01 20.49 4.78
N HIS A 223 -13.74 20.06 3.78
CA HIS A 223 -15.05 20.64 3.45
C HIS A 223 -16.07 20.24 4.51
N GLY A 224 -17.03 21.12 4.77
CA GLY A 224 -18.23 20.79 5.52
C GLY A 224 -19.04 19.65 4.88
N PRO A 225 -20.19 19.29 5.46
CA PRO A 225 -21.06 18.25 4.93
C PRO A 225 -21.44 18.55 3.46
N PRO A 226 -21.87 17.53 2.69
CA PRO A 226 -22.29 17.71 1.30
C PRO A 226 -23.26 18.90 1.12
N GLY A 227 -22.94 19.81 0.20
CA GLY A 227 -23.70 21.03 -0.03
C GLY A 227 -23.28 22.26 0.79
N ALA A 228 -22.37 22.10 1.77
CA ALA A 228 -21.81 23.20 2.58
C ALA A 228 -20.34 23.49 2.25
N ASP A 229 -19.85 23.03 1.09
CA ASP A 229 -18.45 23.18 0.66
C ASP A 229 -18.06 24.57 0.13
N GLY A 230 -19.02 25.50 0.12
CA GLY A 230 -18.79 26.87 -0.39
C GLY A 230 -18.57 26.95 -1.90
N GLY A 231 -18.93 25.92 -2.65
CA GLY A 231 -18.76 25.84 -4.10
C GLY A 231 -17.28 25.76 -4.51
N VAL A 232 -16.97 26.22 -5.72
CA VAL A 232 -15.61 26.15 -6.27
C VAL A 232 -14.60 26.92 -5.41
N GLU A 233 -14.95 28.12 -4.97
CA GLU A 233 -14.09 28.99 -4.14
C GLU A 233 -13.87 28.37 -2.75
N GLY A 234 -14.90 27.83 -2.12
CA GLY A 234 -14.81 27.16 -0.83
C GLY A 234 -13.90 25.93 -0.89
N ARG A 235 -14.03 25.11 -1.94
CA ARG A 235 -13.14 23.96 -2.18
C ARG A 235 -11.68 24.39 -2.37
N ALA A 236 -11.43 25.40 -3.19
CA ALA A 236 -10.08 25.93 -3.40
C ALA A 236 -9.47 26.47 -2.10
N ALA A 237 -10.24 27.21 -1.29
CA ALA A 237 -9.81 27.73 -0.01
C ALA A 237 -9.49 26.61 0.99
N ALA A 238 -10.34 25.56 1.08
CA ALA A 238 -10.10 24.41 1.94
C ALA A 238 -8.84 23.64 1.50
N TYR A 239 -8.65 23.44 0.19
CA TYR A 239 -7.46 22.79 -0.35
C TYR A 239 -6.17 23.57 -0.03
N ALA A 240 -6.20 24.90 -0.17
CA ALA A 240 -5.08 25.77 0.21
C ALA A 240 -4.77 25.68 1.71
N ARG A 241 -5.79 25.67 2.59
CA ARG A 241 -5.60 25.47 4.04
C ARG A 241 -4.95 24.13 4.35
N MET A 242 -5.41 23.03 3.72
CA MET A 242 -4.80 21.72 3.87
C MET A 242 -3.31 21.75 3.53
N ARG A 243 -2.93 22.33 2.39
CA ARG A 243 -1.54 22.45 1.96
C ARG A 243 -0.70 23.29 2.92
N SER A 244 -1.23 24.40 3.45
CA SER A 244 -0.54 25.23 4.44
C SER A 244 -0.21 24.45 5.72
N LEU A 245 -1.19 23.75 6.30
CA LEU A 245 -1.01 22.93 7.50
C LEU A 245 0.06 21.84 7.30
N VAL A 246 0.02 21.17 6.16
CA VAL A 246 1.01 20.12 5.83
C VAL A 246 2.39 20.74 5.64
N SER A 247 2.51 21.85 4.90
CA SER A 247 3.76 22.55 4.64
C SER A 247 4.42 23.03 5.92
N GLU A 248 3.66 23.64 6.83
CA GLU A 248 4.15 24.07 8.14
C GLU A 248 4.70 22.90 8.96
N SER A 249 4.00 21.77 8.97
CA SER A 249 4.43 20.59 9.73
C SER A 249 5.68 19.92 9.16
N MET A 250 5.92 20.03 7.84
CA MET A 250 7.07 19.43 7.16
C MET A 250 8.28 20.36 7.04
N ALA A 251 8.12 21.66 7.29
CA ALA A 251 9.16 22.66 7.08
C ALA A 251 10.47 22.38 7.86
N GLY A 252 10.34 21.93 9.12
CA GLY A 252 11.49 21.56 9.96
C GLY A 252 12.27 20.38 9.40
N PHE A 253 11.61 19.39 8.84
CA PHE A 253 12.25 18.25 8.20
C PHE A 253 12.92 18.69 6.89
N ALA A 254 12.23 19.45 6.06
CA ALA A 254 12.79 19.97 4.82
C ALA A 254 14.07 20.79 5.04
N ALA A 255 14.12 21.59 6.13
CA ALA A 255 15.30 22.38 6.48
C ALA A 255 16.51 21.53 6.93
N ARG A 256 16.30 20.31 7.42
CA ARG A 256 17.38 19.40 7.85
C ARG A 256 17.99 18.59 6.71
N LEU A 257 17.26 18.44 5.59
CA LEU A 257 17.76 17.64 4.48
C LEU A 257 19.02 18.29 3.86
N PRO A 258 19.97 17.46 3.39
CA PRO A 258 21.22 17.98 2.82
C PRO A 258 20.93 18.95 1.65
N ARG A 259 21.57 20.12 1.68
CA ARG A 259 21.51 21.07 0.57
C ARG A 259 22.19 20.46 -0.65
N GLY A 260 21.51 20.47 -1.79
CA GLY A 260 22.07 19.94 -3.04
C GLY A 260 21.56 18.57 -3.48
N ILE A 261 20.59 17.97 -2.76
CA ILE A 261 19.78 16.92 -3.33
C ILE A 261 18.89 17.58 -4.41
N ALA A 262 19.42 17.65 -5.63
CA ALA A 262 18.83 18.44 -6.71
C ALA A 262 17.45 17.91 -7.13
N VAL A 263 17.26 16.58 -7.12
CA VAL A 263 15.97 15.92 -7.41
C VAL A 263 15.93 14.63 -6.60
N PRO A 264 15.23 14.58 -5.47
CA PRO A 264 15.14 13.35 -4.70
C PRO A 264 14.40 12.28 -5.51
N ARG A 265 14.87 11.04 -5.43
CA ARG A 265 14.12 9.89 -5.90
C ARG A 265 12.96 9.68 -4.92
N LEU A 266 11.74 9.86 -5.40
CA LEU A 266 10.55 9.75 -4.58
C LEU A 266 9.92 8.37 -4.73
N LEU A 267 9.53 7.75 -3.62
CA LEU A 267 8.70 6.55 -3.58
C LEU A 267 7.55 6.79 -2.61
N GLY A 268 6.32 6.83 -3.15
CA GLY A 268 5.12 6.94 -2.35
C GLY A 268 4.47 5.60 -2.09
N THR A 269 3.97 5.39 -0.88
CA THR A 269 3.22 4.20 -0.51
C THR A 269 1.84 4.54 0.07
N SER A 270 1.03 3.51 0.30
CA SER A 270 -0.31 3.59 0.88
C SER A 270 -1.44 3.97 -0.11
N GLY A 271 -2.64 4.14 0.45
CA GLY A 271 -3.88 4.21 -0.34
C GLY A 271 -4.00 5.43 -1.25
N THR A 272 -3.40 6.56 -0.88
CA THR A 272 -3.46 7.79 -1.67
C THR A 272 -2.75 7.63 -3.00
N VAL A 273 -1.46 7.32 -2.96
CA VAL A 273 -0.64 7.24 -4.18
C VAL A 273 -1.10 6.13 -5.12
N THR A 274 -1.53 4.98 -4.56
CA THR A 274 -2.06 3.87 -5.36
C THR A 274 -3.42 4.20 -6.00
N THR A 275 -4.27 4.99 -5.34
CA THR A 275 -5.52 5.47 -5.92
C THR A 275 -5.25 6.45 -7.07
N LEU A 276 -4.36 7.42 -6.87
CA LEU A 276 -3.99 8.39 -7.92
C LEU A 276 -3.31 7.71 -9.11
N ALA A 277 -2.48 6.69 -8.87
CA ALA A 277 -1.90 5.87 -9.92
C ALA A 277 -2.97 5.10 -10.71
N SER A 278 -4.00 4.56 -10.04
CA SER A 278 -5.13 3.91 -10.70
C SER A 278 -5.94 4.88 -11.57
N VAL A 279 -6.14 6.12 -11.10
CA VAL A 279 -6.78 7.18 -11.89
C VAL A 279 -5.90 7.57 -13.09
N HIS A 280 -4.56 7.66 -12.90
CA HIS A 280 -3.61 7.93 -13.97
C HIS A 280 -3.68 6.89 -15.09
N LEU A 281 -3.79 5.61 -14.73
CA LEU A 281 -3.92 4.50 -15.67
C LEU A 281 -5.32 4.36 -16.28
N GLY A 282 -6.32 5.12 -15.81
CA GLY A 282 -7.70 5.01 -16.26
C GLY A 282 -8.36 3.67 -15.90
N LEU A 283 -7.95 3.04 -14.80
CA LEU A 283 -8.48 1.74 -14.39
C LEU A 283 -9.94 1.85 -13.98
N SER A 284 -10.76 0.86 -14.36
CA SER A 284 -12.15 0.76 -13.92
C SER A 284 -12.28 0.23 -12.49
N HIS A 285 -11.29 -0.53 -12.04
CA HIS A 285 -11.17 -1.08 -10.69
C HIS A 285 -9.69 -1.16 -10.33
N TYR A 286 -9.40 -1.23 -9.03
CA TYR A 286 -8.03 -1.31 -8.54
C TYR A 286 -7.36 -2.64 -8.97
N ASP A 287 -6.18 -2.53 -9.57
CA ASP A 287 -5.35 -3.67 -9.96
C ASP A 287 -3.92 -3.49 -9.44
N ARG A 288 -3.59 -4.24 -8.39
CA ARG A 288 -2.27 -4.18 -7.76
C ARG A 288 -1.13 -4.45 -8.74
N SER A 289 -1.32 -5.38 -9.67
CA SER A 289 -0.27 -5.79 -10.60
C SER A 289 0.15 -4.69 -11.58
N GLN A 290 -0.74 -3.74 -11.83
CA GLN A 290 -0.46 -2.57 -12.67
C GLN A 290 0.06 -1.37 -11.87
N VAL A 291 -0.23 -1.30 -10.59
CA VAL A 291 0.08 -0.13 -9.74
C VAL A 291 1.38 -0.31 -8.96
N ASP A 292 1.67 -1.52 -8.44
CA ASP A 292 2.83 -1.78 -7.59
C ASP A 292 4.13 -1.77 -8.41
N GLY A 293 5.00 -0.80 -8.16
CA GLY A 293 6.24 -0.58 -8.90
C GLY A 293 6.09 0.36 -10.11
N LEU A 294 4.91 0.95 -10.33
CA LEU A 294 4.69 1.94 -11.38
C LEU A 294 5.53 3.19 -11.10
N ILE A 295 6.13 3.76 -12.14
CA ILE A 295 6.77 5.08 -12.11
C ILE A 295 5.88 6.05 -12.89
N VAL A 296 5.50 7.15 -12.27
CA VAL A 296 4.57 8.12 -12.83
C VAL A 296 5.20 9.52 -12.90
N PRO A 297 4.89 10.32 -13.94
CA PRO A 297 5.31 11.72 -13.98
C PRO A 297 4.65 12.51 -12.84
N ALA A 298 5.44 13.27 -12.08
CA ALA A 298 4.92 14.11 -11.00
C ALA A 298 3.89 15.13 -11.51
N ALA A 299 4.09 15.68 -12.71
CA ALA A 299 3.13 16.57 -13.36
C ALA A 299 1.77 15.91 -13.62
N ALA A 300 1.72 14.60 -13.88
CA ALA A 300 0.45 13.87 -14.03
C ALA A 300 -0.27 13.77 -12.68
N MET A 301 0.47 13.46 -11.59
CA MET A 301 -0.09 13.41 -10.24
C MET A 301 -0.66 14.77 -9.82
N ARG A 302 0.06 15.88 -10.10
CA ARG A 302 -0.44 17.22 -9.81
C ARG A 302 -1.74 17.54 -10.56
N ARG A 303 -1.82 17.22 -11.86
CA ARG A 303 -3.05 17.44 -12.63
C ARG A 303 -4.24 16.68 -12.05
N ILE A 304 -4.03 15.41 -11.69
CA ILE A 304 -5.07 14.58 -11.08
C ILE A 304 -5.47 15.15 -9.71
N SER A 305 -4.51 15.57 -8.88
CA SER A 305 -4.77 16.17 -7.58
C SER A 305 -5.62 17.43 -7.68
N LEU A 306 -5.28 18.34 -8.59
CA LEU A 306 -6.05 19.57 -8.84
C LEU A 306 -7.45 19.28 -9.39
N ASP A 307 -7.57 18.33 -10.33
CA ASP A 307 -8.85 17.89 -10.86
C ASP A 307 -9.77 17.34 -9.77
N LEU A 308 -9.24 16.47 -8.89
CA LEU A 308 -9.98 15.91 -7.76
C LEU A 308 -10.36 16.97 -6.72
N ALA A 309 -9.48 17.92 -6.44
CA ALA A 309 -9.74 19.00 -5.50
C ALA A 309 -10.82 19.97 -6.01
N SER A 310 -10.95 20.15 -7.32
CA SER A 310 -11.98 21.00 -7.94
C SER A 310 -13.38 20.39 -7.91
N LYS A 311 -13.48 19.06 -7.87
CA LYS A 311 -14.75 18.31 -7.90
C LYS A 311 -15.43 18.31 -6.52
N ASP A 312 -16.76 18.32 -6.51
CA ASP A 312 -17.55 18.05 -5.32
C ASP A 312 -17.54 16.55 -4.95
N LEU A 313 -18.09 16.22 -3.79
CA LEU A 313 -18.11 14.83 -3.29
C LEU A 313 -18.84 13.89 -4.26
N ASN A 314 -19.99 14.31 -4.80
CA ASN A 314 -20.79 13.47 -5.70
C ASN A 314 -20.04 13.17 -7.00
N GLN A 315 -19.36 14.17 -7.55
CA GLN A 315 -18.51 14.01 -8.73
C GLN A 315 -17.35 13.04 -8.47
N ARG A 316 -16.70 13.12 -7.29
CA ARG A 316 -15.61 12.21 -6.93
C ARG A 316 -16.09 10.77 -6.73
N VAL A 317 -17.27 10.56 -6.14
CA VAL A 317 -17.88 9.23 -5.95
C VAL A 317 -18.09 8.51 -7.29
N GLN A 318 -18.37 9.23 -8.37
CA GLN A 318 -18.59 8.65 -9.70
C GLN A 318 -17.29 8.24 -10.41
N LEU A 319 -16.13 8.63 -9.90
CA LEU A 319 -14.86 8.27 -10.53
C LEU A 319 -14.50 6.81 -10.25
N PRO A 320 -14.14 6.02 -11.29
CA PRO A 320 -13.60 4.69 -11.11
C PRO A 320 -12.41 4.70 -10.14
N CYS A 321 -12.23 3.63 -9.39
CA CYS A 321 -11.16 3.44 -8.40
C CYS A 321 -11.21 4.34 -7.14
N ILE A 322 -12.08 5.35 -7.07
CA ILE A 322 -12.26 6.19 -5.87
C ILE A 322 -13.43 5.65 -5.04
N GLY A 323 -14.64 5.66 -5.61
CA GLY A 323 -15.86 5.17 -4.98
C GLY A 323 -16.26 5.96 -3.72
N THR A 324 -17.34 5.52 -3.08
CA THR A 324 -17.92 6.17 -1.89
C THR A 324 -17.02 6.16 -0.66
N GLU A 325 -16.17 5.14 -0.52
CA GLU A 325 -15.37 4.94 0.70
C GLU A 325 -14.13 5.86 0.80
N ARG A 326 -13.69 6.45 -0.34
CA ARG A 326 -12.47 7.27 -0.41
C ARG A 326 -12.71 8.69 -0.92
N ALA A 327 -13.87 8.95 -1.50
CA ALA A 327 -14.17 10.23 -2.15
C ALA A 327 -14.10 11.43 -1.19
N ASP A 328 -14.37 11.24 0.08
CA ASP A 328 -14.27 12.25 1.14
C ASP A 328 -12.81 12.51 1.57
N LEU A 329 -11.94 11.51 1.49
CA LEU A 329 -10.56 11.55 1.99
C LEU A 329 -9.52 11.87 0.92
N VAL A 330 -9.83 11.63 -0.36
CA VAL A 330 -8.85 11.70 -1.45
C VAL A 330 -8.23 13.08 -1.62
N VAL A 331 -9.02 14.16 -1.37
CA VAL A 331 -8.55 15.54 -1.50
C VAL A 331 -7.46 15.89 -0.49
N ALA A 332 -7.60 15.40 0.75
CA ALA A 332 -6.55 15.56 1.75
C ALA A 332 -5.26 14.82 1.33
N GLY A 333 -5.39 13.62 0.77
CA GLY A 333 -4.26 12.90 0.21
C GLY A 333 -3.58 13.65 -0.94
N CYS A 334 -4.36 14.27 -1.83
CA CYS A 334 -3.85 15.14 -2.89
C CYS A 334 -3.07 16.33 -2.32
N ALA A 335 -3.61 17.00 -1.29
CA ALA A 335 -2.95 18.15 -0.65
C ALA A 335 -1.61 17.76 -0.02
N ILE A 336 -1.54 16.59 0.64
CA ILE A 336 -0.29 16.07 1.21
C ILE A 336 0.71 15.78 0.10
N LEU A 337 0.31 15.05 -0.95
CA LEU A 337 1.20 14.71 -2.06
C LEU A 337 1.72 15.96 -2.78
N GLU A 338 0.88 16.93 -3.08
CA GLU A 338 1.34 18.17 -3.73
C GLU A 338 2.32 18.95 -2.86
N THR A 339 2.10 19.00 -1.54
CA THR A 339 3.04 19.64 -0.62
C THR A 339 4.39 18.91 -0.60
N ILE A 340 4.39 17.58 -0.61
CA ILE A 340 5.63 16.79 -0.73
C ILE A 340 6.35 17.13 -2.04
N LEU A 341 5.64 17.18 -3.17
CA LEU A 341 6.21 17.52 -4.48
C LEU A 341 6.70 18.98 -4.58
N ASP A 342 6.16 19.90 -3.77
CA ASP A 342 6.64 21.29 -3.72
C ASP A 342 7.92 21.40 -2.89
N LEU A 343 7.99 20.70 -1.77
CA LEU A 343 9.17 20.72 -0.88
C LEU A 343 10.34 19.92 -1.48
N TRP A 344 10.05 18.85 -2.19
CA TRP A 344 11.04 17.99 -2.86
C TRP A 344 10.66 17.79 -4.33
N PRO A 345 10.95 18.75 -5.20
CA PRO A 345 10.65 18.68 -6.62
C PRO A 345 11.31 17.47 -7.26
N ALA A 346 10.50 16.69 -7.98
CA ALA A 346 10.92 15.53 -8.74
C ALA A 346 10.19 15.51 -10.08
N GLU A 347 10.81 14.97 -11.13
CA GLU A 347 10.15 14.79 -12.43
C GLU A 347 9.13 13.66 -12.38
N ARG A 348 9.42 12.64 -11.57
CA ARG A 348 8.62 11.42 -11.43
C ARG A 348 8.70 10.85 -10.03
N LEU A 349 7.76 9.98 -9.71
CA LEU A 349 7.78 9.24 -8.44
C LEU A 349 7.39 7.78 -8.67
N GLY A 350 8.00 6.89 -7.87
CA GLY A 350 7.63 5.49 -7.78
C GLY A 350 6.38 5.31 -6.91
N ILE A 351 5.59 4.29 -7.25
CA ILE A 351 4.38 3.91 -6.52
C ILE A 351 4.57 2.53 -5.90
N ALA A 352 4.34 2.41 -4.60
CA ALA A 352 4.38 1.13 -3.89
C ALA A 352 2.99 0.78 -3.31
N ASP A 353 2.51 -0.43 -3.62
CA ASP A 353 1.40 -1.07 -2.88
C ASP A 353 1.95 -2.09 -1.86
N ARG A 354 3.08 -1.73 -1.28
CA ARG A 354 3.82 -2.45 -0.23
C ARG A 354 4.16 -1.45 0.85
N GLY A 355 4.23 -1.94 2.09
CA GLY A 355 4.56 -1.06 3.23
C GLY A 355 4.74 -1.86 4.51
N ILE A 356 4.13 -1.41 5.61
CA ILE A 356 4.28 -1.98 6.95
C ILE A 356 4.11 -3.50 6.98
N ARG A 357 3.08 -4.04 6.34
CA ARG A 357 2.79 -5.50 6.36
C ARG A 357 3.89 -6.33 5.71
N GLU A 358 4.38 -5.89 4.57
CA GLU A 358 5.49 -6.53 3.88
C GLU A 358 6.78 -6.43 4.69
N GLY A 359 7.01 -5.29 5.36
CA GLY A 359 8.13 -5.10 6.30
C GLY A 359 8.07 -6.03 7.51
N ILE A 360 6.89 -6.19 8.11
CA ILE A 360 6.67 -7.14 9.21
C ILE A 360 6.94 -8.57 8.74
N LEU A 361 6.40 -8.99 7.60
CA LEU A 361 6.59 -10.35 7.07
C LEU A 361 8.08 -10.65 6.82
N ARG A 362 8.84 -9.72 6.26
CA ARG A 362 10.29 -9.89 6.06
C ARG A 362 10.99 -10.14 7.39
N ARG A 363 10.77 -9.30 8.41
CA ARG A 363 11.35 -9.49 9.75
C ARG A 363 10.99 -10.83 10.39
N LEU A 364 9.72 -11.25 10.30
CA LEU A 364 9.27 -12.51 10.85
C LEU A 364 9.94 -13.71 10.18
N MET A 365 10.12 -13.66 8.86
CA MET A 365 10.76 -14.74 8.10
C MET A 365 12.27 -14.79 8.35
N GLU A 366 12.95 -13.64 8.39
CA GLU A 366 14.39 -13.53 8.70
C GLU A 366 14.71 -14.06 10.11
N SER A 367 13.89 -13.72 11.11
CA SER A 367 14.09 -14.18 12.50
C SER A 367 13.79 -15.67 12.70
N SER A 368 13.20 -16.33 11.72
CA SER A 368 12.77 -17.73 11.78
C SER A 368 13.61 -18.65 10.89
N SER A 369 14.56 -18.09 10.13
CA SER A 369 15.53 -18.81 9.29
C SER A 369 16.75 -19.16 10.10
#